data_0dfc459e0346341ac2bc03ae2ea5fed6
#
_entry.id   0dfc459e0346341ac2bc03ae2ea5fed6
#
_cell.length_a   1.000
_cell.length_b   1.000
_cell.length_c   1.000
_cell.angle_alpha   90.00
_cell.angle_beta   90.00
_cell.angle_gamma   90.00
#
_symmetry.space_group_name_H-M   'P 1'
#
loop_
_entity.id
_entity.type
_entity.pdbx_description
1 polymer ?
#
loop_
_entity_poly.entity_id
_entity_poly.type
_entity_poly.pdbx_seq_one_letter_code
_entity_poly.pdbx_strand_id
1 'polypeptide(L)'
;MLNCSDVIRIATFNIWNHESFWFERLEAICEEVRNISPHILALQEVGSCAKYELKKNVAQYIADQSGYPVCVFKEYPDSPDEGLAFLSKVPILAEEAIWETDIEESNYCAIRIMLKYKEYKLGITNVHLNWKSSKVRKEQLDTVNNWIKNRGSGYELLCGDFNDEPHSGVHQYLISNQWIDVAQLKENQDNILAQPTLDYGKNTNLIGDEKQEERYDWILIQEKDSFESLNIENVSVFGDLALTSSHVFPSDHYGVFLDLKFDK
;
A
#
# COMPACT_ATOMS: atom_id res chain seq x y z
N MET A 1 22.04 6.81 15.36
CA MET A 1 22.00 5.34 15.46
C MET A 1 20.54 4.99 15.58
N LEU A 2 19.96 4.38 14.55
CA LEU A 2 18.59 3.84 14.62
C LEU A 2 18.58 2.80 15.74
N ASN A 3 17.74 2.99 16.74
CA ASN A 3 17.45 1.92 17.70
C ASN A 3 16.94 0.75 16.85
N CYS A 4 17.74 -0.32 16.76
CA CYS A 4 17.41 -1.49 15.97
C CYS A 4 16.30 -2.25 16.69
N SER A 5 15.05 -1.82 16.54
CA SER A 5 13.93 -2.68 16.90
C SER A 5 14.03 -3.94 16.03
N ASP A 6 13.67 -5.09 16.58
CA ASP A 6 13.65 -6.33 15.79
C ASP A 6 12.46 -6.35 14.81
N VAL A 7 11.62 -5.33 14.86
CA VAL A 7 10.37 -5.17 14.10
C VAL A 7 10.55 -4.13 13.01
N ILE A 8 10.13 -4.48 11.79
CA ILE A 8 9.96 -3.53 10.68
C ILE A 8 8.45 -3.27 10.48
N ARG A 9 8.07 -2.01 10.43
CA ARG A 9 6.70 -1.59 10.07
C ARG A 9 6.64 -1.25 8.59
N ILE A 10 5.73 -1.90 7.88
CA ILE A 10 5.44 -1.69 6.47
C ILE A 10 3.98 -1.27 6.37
N ALA A 11 3.69 -0.24 5.58
CA ALA A 11 2.34 0.27 5.43
C ALA A 11 1.99 0.50 3.96
N THR A 12 0.71 0.47 3.65
CA THR A 12 0.13 0.87 2.37
C THR A 12 -1.01 1.85 2.60
N PHE A 13 -1.17 2.83 1.71
CA PHE A 13 -2.21 3.84 1.83
C PHE A 13 -2.58 4.44 0.47
N ASN A 14 -3.81 4.24 0.01
CA ASN A 14 -4.39 5.01 -1.07
C ASN A 14 -4.76 6.39 -0.51
N ILE A 15 -4.17 7.46 -1.05
CA ILE A 15 -4.32 8.83 -0.53
C ILE A 15 -5.40 9.66 -1.21
N TRP A 16 -6.16 9.04 -2.11
CA TRP A 16 -7.26 9.67 -2.84
C TRP A 16 -6.88 10.96 -3.56
N ASN A 17 -6.50 10.84 -4.80
CA ASN A 17 -6.10 11.96 -5.65
C ASN A 17 -7.29 12.84 -6.06
N HIS A 18 -7.96 13.45 -5.11
CA HIS A 18 -9.17 14.25 -5.29
C HIS A 18 -9.02 15.67 -4.71
N GLU A 19 -9.70 16.66 -5.31
CA GLU A 19 -9.57 18.06 -4.95
C GLU A 19 -10.29 18.48 -3.65
N SER A 20 -11.29 17.67 -3.21
CA SER A 20 -12.07 17.96 -2.01
C SER A 20 -11.19 18.09 -0.78
N PHE A 21 -11.22 19.22 -0.14
CA PHE A 21 -10.46 19.53 1.09
C PHE A 21 -8.97 19.17 0.99
N TRP A 22 -8.39 19.29 -0.19
CA TRP A 22 -7.07 18.76 -0.51
C TRP A 22 -5.98 19.14 0.50
N PHE A 23 -5.85 20.42 0.83
CA PHE A 23 -4.79 20.87 1.74
C PHE A 23 -4.99 20.35 3.17
N GLU A 24 -6.23 20.35 3.66
CA GLU A 24 -6.56 19.80 4.99
C GLU A 24 -6.29 18.30 5.03
N ARG A 25 -6.68 17.56 4.00
CA ARG A 25 -6.40 16.12 3.88
C ARG A 25 -4.90 15.85 3.80
N LEU A 26 -4.15 16.63 3.05
CA LEU A 26 -2.70 16.47 2.95
C LEU A 26 -1.99 16.66 4.29
N GLU A 27 -2.44 17.63 5.10
CA GLU A 27 -1.95 17.81 6.48
C GLU A 27 -2.30 16.60 7.35
N ALA A 28 -3.54 16.12 7.28
CA ALA A 28 -3.99 14.94 8.00
C ALA A 28 -3.24 13.67 7.58
N ILE A 29 -2.98 13.48 6.29
CA ILE A 29 -2.14 12.39 5.76
C ILE A 29 -0.74 12.45 6.39
N CYS A 30 -0.11 13.64 6.38
CA CYS A 30 1.21 13.81 6.97
C CYS A 30 1.21 13.55 8.49
N GLU A 31 0.15 13.92 9.18
CA GLU A 31 -0.01 13.63 10.62
C GLU A 31 -0.13 12.13 10.88
N GLU A 32 -1.01 11.42 10.17
CA GLU A 32 -1.15 9.97 10.26
C GLU A 32 0.18 9.25 9.98
N VAL A 33 0.87 9.63 8.91
CA VAL A 33 2.17 9.05 8.54
C VAL A 33 3.21 9.26 9.64
N ARG A 34 3.22 10.42 10.31
CA ARG A 34 4.10 10.66 11.47
C ARG A 34 3.71 9.80 12.67
N ASN A 35 2.39 9.67 12.94
CA ASN A 35 1.87 8.93 14.08
C ASN A 35 2.21 7.44 14.00
N ILE A 36 1.92 6.80 12.87
CA ILE A 36 2.24 5.38 12.67
C ILE A 36 3.72 5.14 12.37
N SER A 37 4.40 6.16 11.81
CA SER A 37 5.85 6.19 11.58
C SER A 37 6.43 4.93 10.93
N PRO A 38 5.87 4.41 9.81
CA PRO A 38 6.34 3.18 9.20
C PRO A 38 7.79 3.31 8.70
N HIS A 39 8.48 2.18 8.60
CA HIS A 39 9.81 2.14 7.97
C HIS A 39 9.70 2.23 6.46
N ILE A 40 8.65 1.63 5.90
CA ILE A 40 8.32 1.64 4.47
C ILE A 40 6.82 1.98 4.34
N LEU A 41 6.51 2.93 3.48
CA LEU A 41 5.14 3.31 3.14
C LEU A 41 4.95 3.25 1.63
N ALA A 42 4.02 2.41 1.19
CA ALA A 42 3.53 2.34 -0.18
C ALA A 42 2.32 3.27 -0.34
N LEU A 43 2.32 4.12 -1.37
CA LEU A 43 1.24 5.07 -1.63
C LEU A 43 0.64 4.82 -3.01
N GLN A 44 -0.69 4.90 -3.09
CA GLN A 44 -1.47 4.85 -4.32
C GLN A 44 -2.19 6.20 -4.51
N GLU A 45 -2.60 6.49 -5.73
CA GLU A 45 -3.22 7.75 -6.12
C GLU A 45 -2.38 8.96 -5.76
N VAL A 46 -1.09 8.88 -6.01
CA VAL A 46 -0.16 9.97 -5.71
C VAL A 46 -0.19 11.00 -6.83
N GLY A 47 -0.72 12.19 -6.54
CA GLY A 47 -0.75 13.29 -7.50
C GLY A 47 0.65 13.79 -7.89
N SER A 48 0.82 14.10 -9.18
CA SER A 48 2.03 14.74 -9.69
C SER A 48 2.07 16.22 -9.29
N CYS A 49 3.24 16.86 -9.44
CA CYS A 49 3.38 18.30 -9.15
C CYS A 49 2.57 19.19 -10.10
N ALA A 50 2.23 18.71 -11.28
CA ALA A 50 1.46 19.46 -12.26
C ALA A 50 0.01 19.71 -11.79
N LYS A 51 -0.60 18.74 -11.12
CA LYS A 51 -2.01 18.81 -10.72
C LYS A 51 -2.29 19.84 -9.60
N TYR A 52 -1.38 19.97 -8.64
CA TYR A 52 -1.63 20.76 -7.42
C TYR A 52 -0.75 22.00 -7.29
N GLU A 53 -0.09 22.42 -8.39
CA GLU A 53 0.85 23.53 -8.39
C GLU A 53 1.95 23.42 -7.32
N LEU A 54 2.19 22.20 -6.84
CA LEU A 54 3.28 21.92 -5.92
C LEU A 54 4.61 21.96 -6.68
N LYS A 55 5.67 22.40 -6.02
CA LYS A 55 7.02 22.34 -6.59
C LYS A 55 7.57 20.90 -6.70
N LYS A 56 6.90 19.93 -6.07
CA LYS A 56 7.24 18.53 -5.97
C LYS A 56 5.95 17.69 -6.05
N ASN A 57 6.07 16.42 -6.43
CA ASN A 57 4.93 15.52 -6.34
C ASN A 57 4.50 15.32 -4.87
N VAL A 58 3.28 14.83 -4.69
CA VAL A 58 2.65 14.67 -3.37
C VAL A 58 3.44 13.73 -2.46
N ALA A 59 4.01 12.64 -3.01
CA ALA A 59 4.82 11.72 -2.20
C ALA A 59 6.07 12.40 -1.64
N GLN A 60 6.76 13.23 -2.44
CA GLN A 60 7.92 13.97 -1.98
C GLN A 60 7.54 15.01 -0.92
N TYR A 61 6.36 15.65 -1.06
CA TYR A 61 5.86 16.55 -0.03
C TYR A 61 5.63 15.81 1.29
N ILE A 62 4.93 14.66 1.26
CA ILE A 62 4.69 13.82 2.45
C ILE A 62 6.03 13.35 3.06
N ALA A 63 7.01 12.96 2.22
CA ALA A 63 8.32 12.53 2.68
C ALA A 63 9.04 13.65 3.45
N ASP A 64 9.05 14.85 2.90
CA ASP A 64 9.69 16.01 3.53
C ASP A 64 9.01 16.39 4.87
N GLN A 65 7.68 16.34 4.93
CA GLN A 65 6.91 16.67 6.14
C GLN A 65 6.97 15.58 7.22
N SER A 66 7.26 14.34 6.83
CA SER A 66 7.23 13.18 7.72
C SER A 66 8.63 12.59 7.98
N GLY A 67 9.69 13.22 7.47
CA GLY A 67 11.08 12.87 7.74
C GLY A 67 11.56 11.59 7.04
N TYR A 68 11.06 11.29 5.86
CA TYR A 68 11.57 10.18 5.05
C TYR A 68 12.74 10.61 4.18
N PRO A 69 13.91 9.96 4.30
CA PRO A 69 15.09 10.30 3.50
C PRO A 69 15.03 9.81 2.06
N VAL A 70 14.15 8.86 1.75
CA VAL A 70 14.03 8.27 0.41
C VAL A 70 12.58 8.32 -0.04
N CYS A 71 12.37 8.85 -1.26
CA CYS A 71 11.09 8.86 -1.96
C CYS A 71 11.31 8.32 -3.38
N VAL A 72 10.56 7.30 -3.75
CA VAL A 72 10.44 6.78 -5.12
C VAL A 72 9.06 7.10 -5.60
N PHE A 73 8.93 7.78 -6.73
CA PHE A 73 7.66 8.09 -7.38
C PHE A 73 7.73 7.73 -8.85
N LYS A 74 6.70 7.07 -9.36
CA LYS A 74 6.54 6.72 -10.76
C LYS A 74 5.15 7.10 -11.23
N GLU A 75 5.09 8.03 -12.18
CA GLU A 75 3.85 8.42 -12.87
C GLU A 75 3.33 7.28 -13.72
N TYR A 76 2.02 7.17 -13.85
CA TYR A 76 1.41 6.27 -14.83
C TYR A 76 1.71 6.76 -16.26
N PRO A 77 2.10 5.88 -17.18
CA PRO A 77 2.46 6.28 -18.55
C PRO A 77 1.36 7.05 -19.29
N ASP A 78 0.11 6.64 -19.10
CA ASP A 78 -1.04 7.21 -19.79
C ASP A 78 -1.85 8.18 -18.93
N SER A 79 -1.43 8.41 -17.68
CA SER A 79 -2.05 9.36 -16.76
C SER A 79 -0.98 10.06 -15.91
N PRO A 80 -0.22 11.00 -16.50
CA PRO A 80 0.95 11.60 -15.83
C PRO A 80 0.59 12.48 -14.64
N ASP A 81 -0.70 12.72 -14.39
CA ASP A 81 -1.16 13.47 -13.22
C ASP A 81 -1.17 12.64 -11.93
N GLU A 82 -0.92 11.34 -12.04
CA GLU A 82 -1.01 10.40 -10.93
C GLU A 82 0.01 9.27 -11.05
N GLY A 83 0.31 8.61 -9.94
CA GLY A 83 1.21 7.48 -9.93
C GLY A 83 1.27 6.73 -8.61
N LEU A 84 2.27 5.87 -8.49
CA LEU A 84 2.59 5.10 -7.31
C LEU A 84 3.88 5.61 -6.66
N ALA A 85 3.96 5.49 -5.32
CA ALA A 85 5.17 5.86 -4.62
C ALA A 85 5.55 4.89 -3.50
N PHE A 86 6.83 4.96 -3.12
CA PHE A 86 7.34 4.46 -1.86
C PHE A 86 8.07 5.57 -1.10
N LEU A 87 7.80 5.65 0.19
CA LEU A 87 8.60 6.39 1.15
C LEU A 87 9.38 5.39 2.02
N SER A 88 10.65 5.62 2.23
CA SER A 88 11.48 4.68 2.98
C SER A 88 12.44 5.38 3.95
N LYS A 89 12.49 4.87 5.19
CA LYS A 89 13.53 5.18 6.18
C LYS A 89 14.75 4.27 6.05
N VAL A 90 14.60 3.18 5.28
CA VAL A 90 15.67 2.20 5.01
C VAL A 90 16.22 2.47 3.61
N PRO A 91 17.54 2.40 3.39
CA PRO A 91 18.10 2.55 2.06
C PRO A 91 17.53 1.54 1.06
N ILE A 92 17.12 2.03 -0.10
CA ILE A 92 16.64 1.21 -1.21
C ILE A 92 17.85 0.78 -2.04
N LEU A 93 17.96 -0.52 -2.35
CA LEU A 93 19.02 -1.12 -3.14
C LEU A 93 18.71 -1.11 -4.64
N ALA A 94 17.45 -1.29 -4.98
CA ALA A 94 16.96 -1.26 -6.36
C ALA A 94 15.49 -0.83 -6.38
N GLU A 95 15.10 -0.16 -7.46
CA GLU A 95 13.72 0.19 -7.78
C GLU A 95 13.40 -0.22 -9.22
N GLU A 96 12.22 -0.76 -9.41
CA GLU A 96 11.74 -1.21 -10.71
C GLU A 96 10.26 -0.82 -10.85
N ALA A 97 9.81 -0.67 -12.10
CA ALA A 97 8.39 -0.48 -12.41
C ALA A 97 7.99 -1.39 -13.56
N ILE A 98 6.79 -1.90 -13.52
CA ILE A 98 6.16 -2.60 -14.62
C ILE A 98 4.88 -1.86 -14.98
N TRP A 99 4.75 -1.51 -16.24
CA TRP A 99 3.58 -0.86 -16.79
C TRP A 99 2.99 -1.78 -17.85
N GLU A 100 1.73 -2.16 -17.67
CA GLU A 100 1.01 -2.95 -18.67
C GLU A 100 0.44 -1.99 -19.71
N THR A 101 1.05 -1.96 -20.89
CA THR A 101 0.64 -1.07 -22.00
C THR A 101 -0.28 -1.77 -23.00
N ASP A 102 -0.36 -3.10 -22.92
CA ASP A 102 -1.07 -3.90 -23.91
C ASP A 102 -2.50 -4.25 -23.49
N ILE A 103 -2.92 -3.86 -22.29
CA ILE A 103 -4.27 -4.08 -21.77
C ILE A 103 -5.04 -2.77 -21.82
N GLU A 104 -6.12 -2.73 -22.58
CA GLU A 104 -7.02 -1.59 -22.68
C GLU A 104 -7.56 -1.20 -21.27
N GLU A 105 -7.45 0.07 -20.88
CA GLU A 105 -7.80 0.61 -19.56
C GLU A 105 -6.88 0.18 -18.39
N SER A 106 -5.67 -0.28 -18.65
CA SER A 106 -4.73 -0.74 -17.63
C SER A 106 -3.63 0.28 -17.31
N ASN A 107 -4.00 1.50 -16.97
CA ASN A 107 -3.03 2.51 -16.51
C ASN A 107 -2.41 2.17 -15.15
N TYR A 108 -2.99 1.21 -14.44
CA TYR A 108 -2.59 0.80 -13.11
C TYR A 108 -1.63 -0.37 -13.20
N CYS A 109 -0.49 -0.20 -12.60
CA CYS A 109 0.50 -1.23 -12.61
C CYS A 109 1.24 -1.33 -11.29
N ALA A 110 2.48 -1.74 -11.29
CA ALA A 110 3.23 -2.00 -10.09
C ALA A 110 4.59 -1.29 -10.10
N ILE A 111 4.98 -0.83 -8.95
CA ILE A 111 6.38 -0.50 -8.67
C ILE A 111 6.91 -1.43 -7.59
N ARG A 112 8.19 -1.75 -7.66
CA ARG A 112 8.84 -2.63 -6.70
C ARG A 112 10.13 -2.01 -6.22
N ILE A 113 10.36 -2.11 -4.92
CA ILE A 113 11.63 -1.78 -4.32
C ILE A 113 12.28 -3.04 -3.75
N MET A 114 13.60 -3.06 -3.74
CA MET A 114 14.39 -4.03 -3.00
C MET A 114 15.23 -3.31 -1.96
N LEU A 115 15.19 -3.80 -0.74
CA LEU A 115 15.97 -3.24 0.37
C LEU A 115 16.60 -4.34 1.21
N LYS A 116 17.52 -3.95 2.04
CA LYS A 116 18.09 -4.82 3.06
C LYS A 116 17.73 -4.27 4.44
N TYR A 117 17.04 -5.09 5.23
CA TYR A 117 16.77 -4.82 6.62
C TYR A 117 17.53 -5.83 7.48
N LYS A 118 18.53 -5.36 8.24
CA LYS A 118 19.53 -6.23 8.88
C LYS A 118 20.22 -7.15 7.84
N GLU A 119 20.15 -8.46 8.03
CA GLU A 119 20.66 -9.46 7.07
C GLU A 119 19.66 -9.88 6.00
N TYR A 120 18.39 -9.50 6.15
CA TYR A 120 17.30 -9.95 5.29
C TYR A 120 17.12 -9.06 4.07
N LYS A 121 16.97 -9.69 2.90
CA LYS A 121 16.61 -9.00 1.65
C LYS A 121 15.10 -9.06 1.48
N LEU A 122 14.48 -7.89 1.34
CA LEU A 122 13.04 -7.73 1.17
C LEU A 122 12.77 -7.14 -0.20
N GLY A 123 11.91 -7.79 -0.97
CA GLY A 123 11.25 -7.20 -2.13
C GLY A 123 9.86 -6.76 -1.71
N ILE A 124 9.48 -5.53 -2.01
CA ILE A 124 8.14 -4.99 -1.71
C ILE A 124 7.57 -4.43 -3.00
N THR A 125 6.43 -4.95 -3.41
CA THR A 125 5.71 -4.51 -4.61
C THR A 125 4.45 -3.77 -4.19
N ASN A 126 4.27 -2.56 -4.72
CA ASN A 126 3.10 -1.71 -4.56
C ASN A 126 2.27 -1.77 -5.83
N VAL A 127 0.98 -2.09 -5.70
CA VAL A 127 0.01 -2.15 -6.78
C VAL A 127 -1.15 -1.19 -6.55
N HIS A 128 -1.75 -0.73 -7.64
CA HIS A 128 -3.09 -0.17 -7.67
C HIS A 128 -3.78 -0.79 -8.87
N LEU A 129 -4.73 -1.69 -8.63
CA LEU A 129 -5.36 -2.49 -9.67
C LEU A 129 -6.57 -1.78 -10.28
N ASN A 130 -7.00 -2.23 -11.45
CA ASN A 130 -8.12 -1.68 -12.18
C ASN A 130 -9.42 -1.73 -11.35
N TRP A 131 -10.05 -0.59 -11.12
CA TRP A 131 -11.27 -0.48 -10.31
C TRP A 131 -12.53 -1.00 -11.00
N LYS A 132 -12.56 -1.04 -12.36
CA LYS A 132 -13.76 -1.38 -13.13
C LYS A 132 -13.96 -2.88 -13.37
N SER A 133 -12.87 -3.62 -13.57
CA SER A 133 -12.95 -4.96 -14.13
C SER A 133 -12.11 -5.98 -13.36
N SER A 134 -12.80 -6.97 -12.75
CA SER A 134 -12.11 -8.08 -12.08
C SER A 134 -11.29 -8.94 -13.04
N LYS A 135 -11.68 -9.02 -14.32
CA LYS A 135 -10.90 -9.68 -15.35
C LYS A 135 -9.56 -8.97 -15.56
N VAL A 136 -9.59 -7.64 -15.74
CA VAL A 136 -8.37 -6.84 -15.92
C VAL A 136 -7.48 -6.93 -14.67
N ARG A 137 -8.05 -6.82 -13.47
CA ARG A 137 -7.28 -7.01 -12.22
C ARG A 137 -6.55 -8.34 -12.18
N LYS A 138 -7.20 -9.42 -12.62
CA LYS A 138 -6.58 -10.74 -12.65
C LYS A 138 -5.43 -10.81 -13.65
N GLU A 139 -5.57 -10.23 -14.84
CA GLU A 139 -4.53 -10.15 -15.87
C GLU A 139 -3.34 -9.31 -15.37
N GLN A 140 -3.59 -8.17 -14.74
CA GLN A 140 -2.57 -7.34 -14.08
C GLN A 140 -1.80 -8.13 -13.01
N LEU A 141 -2.52 -8.85 -12.14
CA LEU A 141 -1.88 -9.67 -11.10
C LEU A 141 -1.09 -10.84 -11.65
N ASP A 142 -1.54 -11.46 -12.74
CA ASP A 142 -0.78 -12.53 -13.38
C ASP A 142 0.56 -11.99 -13.91
N THR A 143 0.54 -10.84 -14.55
CA THR A 143 1.74 -10.14 -15.01
C THR A 143 2.67 -9.79 -13.85
N VAL A 144 2.15 -9.17 -12.79
CA VAL A 144 2.93 -8.77 -11.59
C VAL A 144 3.50 -10.00 -10.88
N ASN A 145 2.71 -11.04 -10.69
CA ASN A 145 3.15 -12.27 -10.02
C ASN A 145 4.26 -13.00 -10.80
N ASN A 146 4.13 -13.09 -12.13
CA ASN A 146 5.16 -13.65 -12.99
C ASN A 146 6.43 -12.78 -12.98
N TRP A 147 6.29 -11.47 -12.91
CA TRP A 147 7.41 -10.55 -12.79
C TRP A 147 8.17 -10.74 -11.47
N ILE A 148 7.45 -10.85 -10.32
CA ILE A 148 8.05 -11.06 -9.01
C ILE A 148 8.77 -12.41 -8.93
N LYS A 149 8.18 -13.49 -9.47
CA LYS A 149 8.77 -14.85 -9.46
C LYS A 149 10.19 -14.90 -10.03
N ASN A 150 10.52 -14.00 -10.93
CA ASN A 150 11.84 -13.93 -11.57
C ASN A 150 12.85 -13.06 -10.79
N ARG A 151 12.49 -12.57 -9.58
CA ARG A 151 13.35 -11.75 -8.71
C ARG A 151 13.76 -12.51 -7.47
N GLY A 152 15.06 -12.53 -7.23
CA GLY A 152 15.65 -13.25 -6.11
C GLY A 152 15.76 -12.41 -4.85
N SER A 153 14.66 -12.19 -4.14
CA SER A 153 14.73 -11.72 -2.75
C SER A 153 14.48 -12.87 -1.77
N GLY A 154 14.93 -12.72 -0.54
CA GLY A 154 14.66 -13.69 0.52
C GLY A 154 13.18 -13.71 0.90
N TYR A 155 12.58 -12.51 0.97
CA TYR A 155 11.17 -12.29 1.33
C TYR A 155 10.53 -11.37 0.31
N GLU A 156 9.32 -11.70 -0.13
CA GLU A 156 8.52 -10.88 -1.04
C GLU A 156 7.22 -10.48 -0.36
N LEU A 157 6.93 -9.18 -0.44
CA LEU A 157 5.67 -8.59 -0.02
C LEU A 157 4.97 -7.97 -1.23
N LEU A 158 3.66 -8.06 -1.25
CA LEU A 158 2.79 -7.43 -2.23
C LEU A 158 1.75 -6.62 -1.46
N CYS A 159 1.65 -5.34 -1.72
CA CYS A 159 0.73 -4.46 -1.01
C CYS A 159 0.12 -3.41 -1.96
N GLY A 160 -0.94 -2.77 -1.53
CA GLY A 160 -1.58 -1.71 -2.30
C GLY A 160 -3.10 -1.81 -2.26
N ASP A 161 -3.71 -1.08 -3.19
CA ASP A 161 -5.14 -1.11 -3.47
C ASP A 161 -5.42 -2.14 -4.58
N PHE A 162 -6.07 -3.22 -4.20
CA PHE A 162 -6.45 -4.31 -5.11
C PHE A 162 -7.80 -4.08 -5.77
N ASN A 163 -8.57 -3.08 -5.34
CA ASN A 163 -9.91 -2.79 -5.83
C ASN A 163 -10.84 -4.01 -5.85
N ASP A 164 -10.67 -4.92 -4.90
CA ASP A 164 -11.42 -6.17 -4.79
C ASP A 164 -11.51 -6.65 -3.34
N GLU A 165 -12.49 -7.49 -3.05
CA GLU A 165 -12.78 -8.01 -1.73
C GLU A 165 -11.99 -9.29 -1.41
N PRO A 166 -11.73 -9.58 -0.12
CA PRO A 166 -11.32 -10.91 0.31
C PRO A 166 -12.28 -11.98 -0.20
N HIS A 167 -11.73 -13.14 -0.55
CA HIS A 167 -12.47 -14.27 -1.13
C HIS A 167 -12.98 -14.05 -2.57
N SER A 168 -12.74 -12.90 -3.19
CA SER A 168 -12.95 -12.69 -4.62
C SER A 168 -12.09 -13.61 -5.48
N GLY A 169 -12.36 -13.64 -6.78
CA GLY A 169 -11.53 -14.38 -7.73
C GLY A 169 -10.08 -13.88 -7.80
N VAL A 170 -9.86 -12.59 -7.55
CA VAL A 170 -8.55 -11.94 -7.47
C VAL A 170 -7.80 -12.42 -6.22
N HIS A 171 -8.46 -12.37 -5.07
CA HIS A 171 -7.88 -12.84 -3.81
C HIS A 171 -7.56 -14.34 -3.85
N GLN A 172 -8.50 -15.17 -4.32
CA GLN A 172 -8.29 -16.62 -4.47
C GLN A 172 -7.13 -16.95 -5.42
N TYR A 173 -6.94 -16.17 -6.48
CA TYR A 173 -5.79 -16.30 -7.37
C TYR A 173 -4.47 -16.10 -6.62
N LEU A 174 -4.38 -15.07 -5.78
CA LEU A 174 -3.17 -14.80 -4.97
C LEU A 174 -2.91 -15.94 -3.96
N ILE A 175 -3.93 -16.36 -3.22
CA ILE A 175 -3.78 -17.48 -2.26
C ILE A 175 -3.33 -18.76 -2.98
N SER A 176 -3.89 -19.06 -4.16
CA SER A 176 -3.49 -20.22 -4.98
C SER A 176 -2.04 -20.12 -5.51
N ASN A 177 -1.49 -18.92 -5.56
CA ASN A 177 -0.10 -18.64 -5.94
C ASN A 177 0.82 -18.43 -4.74
N GLN A 178 0.47 -19.01 -3.58
CA GLN A 178 1.29 -19.01 -2.36
C GLN A 178 1.51 -17.62 -1.75
N TRP A 179 0.52 -16.74 -1.88
CA TRP A 179 0.47 -15.50 -1.14
C TRP A 179 -0.40 -15.67 0.11
N ILE A 180 0.04 -15.12 1.21
CA ILE A 180 -0.65 -15.13 2.50
C ILE A 180 -1.14 -13.72 2.78
N ASP A 181 -2.44 -13.51 2.89
CA ASP A 181 -3.04 -12.28 3.37
C ASP A 181 -2.80 -12.14 4.87
N VAL A 182 -1.99 -11.16 5.27
CA VAL A 182 -1.57 -11.00 6.66
C VAL A 182 -2.72 -10.63 7.60
N ALA A 183 -3.72 -9.89 7.11
CA ALA A 183 -4.88 -9.52 7.91
C ALA A 183 -5.77 -10.74 8.16
N GLN A 184 -6.02 -11.56 7.13
CA GLN A 184 -6.77 -12.81 7.28
C GLN A 184 -6.04 -13.83 8.16
N LEU A 185 -4.71 -13.91 8.03
CA LEU A 185 -3.92 -14.77 8.90
C LEU A 185 -4.06 -14.34 10.37
N LYS A 186 -3.97 -13.04 10.64
CA LYS A 186 -4.08 -12.47 11.98
C LYS A 186 -5.49 -12.65 12.55
N GLU A 187 -6.51 -12.45 11.72
CA GLU A 187 -7.91 -12.73 12.07
C GLU A 187 -8.09 -14.19 12.57
N ASN A 188 -7.53 -15.13 11.83
CA ASN A 188 -7.61 -16.56 12.19
C ASN A 188 -6.83 -16.91 13.49
N GLN A 189 -5.73 -16.18 13.76
CA GLN A 189 -4.93 -16.39 14.97
C GLN A 189 -5.58 -15.80 16.22
N ASP A 190 -6.09 -14.56 16.11
CA ASP A 190 -6.56 -13.79 17.25
C ASP A 190 -8.08 -13.89 17.44
N ASN A 191 -8.81 -14.44 16.47
CA ASN A 191 -10.27 -14.48 16.39
C ASN A 191 -10.91 -13.08 16.47
N ILE A 192 -10.24 -12.11 15.83
CA ILE A 192 -10.71 -10.72 15.69
C ILE A 192 -10.81 -10.43 14.20
N LEU A 193 -11.97 -9.95 13.73
CA LEU A 193 -12.20 -9.65 12.32
C LEU A 193 -11.21 -8.61 11.81
N ALA A 194 -10.72 -8.83 10.58
CA ALA A 194 -9.90 -7.85 9.88
C ALA A 194 -10.71 -6.57 9.66
N GLN A 195 -10.07 -5.43 9.91
CA GLN A 195 -10.72 -4.14 9.80
C GLN A 195 -10.95 -3.76 8.32
N PRO A 196 -12.07 -3.08 7.99
CA PRO A 196 -12.32 -2.57 6.64
C PRO A 196 -11.33 -1.45 6.30
N THR A 197 -11.07 -1.25 5.01
CA THR A 197 -10.30 -0.12 4.49
C THR A 197 -11.18 0.93 3.82
N LEU A 198 -12.43 0.60 3.51
CA LEU A 198 -13.48 1.53 3.12
C LEU A 198 -14.68 1.34 4.05
N ASP A 199 -15.17 2.42 4.62
CA ASP A 199 -16.33 2.42 5.54
C ASP A 199 -17.30 3.51 5.12
N TYR A 200 -18.27 3.17 4.29
CA TYR A 200 -19.32 4.09 3.80
C TYR A 200 -20.25 4.59 4.91
N GLY A 201 -20.25 3.93 6.06
CA GLY A 201 -21.03 4.35 7.22
C GLY A 201 -20.37 5.45 8.05
N LYS A 202 -19.02 5.55 7.97
CA LYS A 202 -18.20 6.42 8.83
C LYS A 202 -17.41 7.46 8.04
N ASN A 203 -16.79 7.08 6.93
CA ASN A 203 -15.92 7.95 6.16
C ASN A 203 -16.72 8.88 5.25
N THR A 204 -16.73 10.16 5.57
CA THR A 204 -17.49 11.20 4.85
C THR A 204 -16.95 11.52 3.45
N ASN A 205 -15.76 11.04 3.09
CA ASN A 205 -15.21 11.18 1.74
C ASN A 205 -15.82 10.17 0.77
N LEU A 206 -16.37 9.05 1.28
CA LEU A 206 -17.07 8.06 0.47
C LEU A 206 -18.51 8.52 0.17
N ILE A 207 -18.90 8.43 -1.09
CA ILE A 207 -20.22 8.82 -1.56
C ILE A 207 -20.96 7.56 -2.00
N GLY A 208 -22.05 7.24 -1.33
CA GLY A 208 -22.92 6.11 -1.66
C GLY A 208 -24.10 6.02 -0.70
N ASP A 209 -25.16 5.34 -1.13
CA ASP A 209 -26.36 5.11 -0.32
C ASP A 209 -26.23 3.85 0.57
N GLU A 210 -25.22 3.05 0.34
CA GLU A 210 -24.98 1.78 1.02
C GLU A 210 -24.02 1.97 2.20
N LYS A 211 -24.44 1.54 3.37
CA LYS A 211 -23.58 1.46 4.56
C LYS A 211 -22.84 0.14 4.54
N GLN A 212 -21.88 0.02 3.64
CA GLN A 212 -21.03 -1.15 3.52
C GLN A 212 -19.64 -0.85 4.10
N GLU A 213 -19.03 -1.91 4.60
CA GLU A 213 -17.63 -1.94 4.95
C GLU A 213 -16.94 -2.87 3.96
N GLU A 214 -15.84 -2.42 3.33
CA GLU A 214 -15.10 -3.15 2.32
C GLU A 214 -13.61 -3.14 2.65
N ARG A 215 -12.85 -4.16 2.20
CA ARG A 215 -11.41 -4.25 2.44
C ARG A 215 -10.66 -4.44 1.12
N TYR A 216 -10.30 -3.34 0.47
CA TYR A 216 -9.61 -3.32 -0.82
C TYR A 216 -8.08 -3.20 -0.71
N ASP A 217 -7.60 -2.68 0.42
CA ASP A 217 -6.18 -2.49 0.65
C ASP A 217 -5.62 -3.68 1.43
N TRP A 218 -4.63 -4.37 0.82
CA TRP A 218 -4.07 -5.57 1.40
C TRP A 218 -2.55 -5.48 1.52
N ILE A 219 -2.01 -6.25 2.46
CA ILE A 219 -0.60 -6.62 2.54
C ILE A 219 -0.53 -8.14 2.52
N LEU A 220 0.24 -8.70 1.57
CA LEU A 220 0.45 -10.12 1.43
C LEU A 220 1.94 -10.43 1.52
N ILE A 221 2.26 -11.60 2.06
CA ILE A 221 3.62 -12.14 2.11
C ILE A 221 3.64 -13.43 1.29
N GLN A 222 4.66 -13.60 0.45
CA GLN A 222 4.81 -14.83 -0.32
C GLN A 222 5.26 -15.95 0.60
N GLU A 223 4.52 -17.06 0.61
CA GLU A 223 4.87 -18.28 1.31
C GLU A 223 6.08 -18.92 0.63
N LYS A 224 7.21 -18.94 1.33
CA LYS A 224 8.47 -19.59 0.93
C LYS A 224 9.01 -20.32 2.14
N ASP A 225 10.04 -21.13 1.97
CA ASP A 225 10.73 -21.85 3.06
C ASP A 225 11.17 -20.90 4.20
N SER A 226 11.43 -19.63 3.87
CA SER A 226 11.80 -18.60 4.84
C SER A 226 10.62 -18.04 5.65
N PHE A 227 9.37 -18.35 5.30
CA PHE A 227 8.19 -17.80 5.99
C PHE A 227 8.12 -18.22 7.46
N GLU A 228 8.58 -19.44 7.80
CA GLU A 228 8.60 -19.94 9.17
C GLU A 228 9.46 -19.10 10.13
N SER A 229 10.39 -18.29 9.58
CA SER A 229 11.21 -17.35 10.34
C SER A 229 10.60 -15.95 10.50
N LEU A 230 9.34 -15.78 10.10
CA LEU A 230 8.60 -14.53 10.21
C LEU A 230 7.54 -14.59 11.29
N ASN A 231 7.50 -13.56 12.12
CA ASN A 231 6.40 -13.36 13.07
C ASN A 231 5.64 -12.08 12.73
N ILE A 232 4.33 -12.19 12.49
CA ILE A 232 3.42 -11.08 12.33
C ILE A 232 2.97 -10.63 13.71
N GLU A 233 3.55 -9.54 14.21
CA GLU A 233 3.22 -9.03 15.54
C GLU A 233 1.90 -8.25 15.53
N ASN A 234 1.68 -7.43 14.50
CA ASN A 234 0.47 -6.62 14.42
C ASN A 234 0.08 -6.35 12.96
N VAL A 235 -1.22 -6.29 12.71
CA VAL A 235 -1.84 -5.77 11.48
C VAL A 235 -2.99 -4.89 11.90
N SER A 236 -3.03 -3.64 11.42
CA SER A 236 -4.10 -2.71 11.78
C SER A 236 -4.31 -1.66 10.70
N VAL A 237 -5.45 -1.02 10.71
CA VAL A 237 -5.73 0.16 9.86
C VAL A 237 -5.29 1.45 10.55
N PHE A 238 -5.14 2.51 9.77
CA PHE A 238 -4.89 3.88 10.22
C PHE A 238 -5.55 4.86 9.27
N GLY A 239 -5.67 6.11 9.67
CA GLY A 239 -6.40 7.12 8.89
C GLY A 239 -7.92 6.94 8.96
N ASP A 240 -8.40 6.14 9.90
CA ASP A 240 -9.81 5.84 10.15
C ASP A 240 -10.50 6.85 11.07
N LEU A 241 -9.86 7.98 11.32
CA LEU A 241 -10.36 9.10 12.12
C LEU A 241 -10.29 10.40 11.34
N ALA A 242 -11.29 11.25 11.53
CA ALA A 242 -11.30 12.60 11.02
C ALA A 242 -10.40 13.50 11.91
N LEU A 243 -9.19 13.81 11.45
CA LEU A 243 -8.20 14.56 12.22
C LEU A 243 -8.32 16.07 12.07
N THR A 244 -9.00 16.55 11.05
CA THR A 244 -9.10 17.98 10.78
C THR A 244 -10.15 18.66 11.66
N SER A 245 -10.04 19.98 11.85
CA SER A 245 -11.06 20.78 12.52
C SER A 245 -12.41 20.76 11.80
N SER A 246 -12.41 20.48 10.50
CA SER A 246 -13.59 20.33 9.66
C SER A 246 -14.15 18.90 9.66
N HIS A 247 -13.61 18.02 10.49
CA HIS A 247 -13.99 16.59 10.56
C HIS A 247 -13.82 15.85 9.21
N VAL A 248 -12.75 16.16 8.49
CA VAL A 248 -12.42 15.51 7.22
C VAL A 248 -11.45 14.35 7.46
N PHE A 249 -11.74 13.20 6.87
CA PHE A 249 -10.84 12.05 6.86
C PHE A 249 -9.64 12.32 5.93
N PRO A 250 -8.46 11.74 6.20
CA PRO A 250 -7.28 11.91 5.36
C PRO A 250 -7.49 11.45 3.91
N SER A 251 -8.20 10.35 3.73
CA SER A 251 -8.54 9.73 2.43
C SER A 251 -9.95 9.17 2.47
N ASP A 252 -10.49 8.73 1.34
CA ASP A 252 -11.64 7.85 1.27
C ASP A 252 -11.30 6.39 1.63
N HIS A 253 -10.03 6.01 1.53
CA HIS A 253 -9.50 4.76 2.06
C HIS A 253 -8.90 4.94 3.47
N TYR A 254 -8.84 3.84 4.21
CA TYR A 254 -7.98 3.70 5.38
C TYR A 254 -6.70 2.97 4.98
N GLY A 255 -5.57 3.41 5.49
CA GLY A 255 -4.30 2.71 5.28
C GLY A 255 -4.20 1.45 6.13
N VAL A 256 -3.34 0.53 5.72
CA VAL A 256 -3.03 -0.71 6.47
C VAL A 256 -1.56 -0.73 6.82
N PHE A 257 -1.22 -1.13 8.04
CA PHE A 257 0.17 -1.42 8.38
C PHE A 257 0.35 -2.81 8.97
N LEU A 258 1.55 -3.33 8.76
CA LEU A 258 2.06 -4.61 9.24
C LEU A 258 3.30 -4.37 10.09
N ASP A 259 3.33 -4.89 11.31
CA ASP A 259 4.54 -5.05 12.11
C ASP A 259 5.09 -6.47 11.96
N LEU A 260 6.23 -6.55 11.30
CA LEU A 260 6.88 -7.80 10.94
C LEU A 260 8.19 -7.95 11.72
N LYS A 261 8.38 -9.09 12.38
CA LYS A 261 9.60 -9.46 13.07
C LYS A 261 10.24 -10.68 12.43
N PHE A 262 11.55 -10.64 12.34
CA PHE A 262 12.35 -11.76 11.86
C PHE A 262 12.89 -12.54 13.06
N ASP A 263 12.52 -13.82 13.17
CA ASP A 263 13.07 -14.71 14.18
C ASP A 263 14.51 -15.12 13.78
N LYS A 264 15.36 -15.26 14.78
CA LYS A 264 16.80 -15.56 14.59
C LYS A 264 17.01 -17.04 14.33
#